data_d833ba1983ec4f7faf2fee8c143ed000
#
_entry.id   d833ba1983ec4f7faf2fee8c143ed000
#
_cell.length_a   1.000
_cell.length_b   1.000
_cell.length_c   1.000
_cell.angle_alpha   90.00
_cell.angle_beta   90.00
_cell.angle_gamma   90.00
#
_symmetry.space_group_name_H-M   'P 1'
#
loop_
_entity.id
_entity.type
_entity.pdbx_description
1 polymer ?
#
loop_
_entity_poly.entity_id
_entity_poly.type
_entity_poly.pdbx_seq_one_letter_code
_entity_poly.pdbx_strand_id
1 'polypeptide(L)'
;IRGERGISYLPQEPSIFRGMNVEDNIMSIIEIIEKDKSKHIIILENLLNEFDIAHVRKSKSIVLSGGERRRLEIARTLASNPSYLLLDEPLTGIDPVSIEEIKLIIKKLKRKNIGILITDHNVRETLKIVDRVYIVNEGAVFFEGNPNDAINNEKIKNFYLGSSFSIWYLMLISSKIANGINGTIKIPGDKSISHRSIIIPSISK
;
A
#
# COMPACT_ATOMS: atom_id res chain seq x y z
N ILE A 1 3.08 1.59 -18.96
CA ILE A 1 2.82 3.06 -18.85
C ILE A 1 2.84 3.52 -17.38
N ARG A 2 2.06 2.92 -16.43
CA ARG A 2 2.08 3.37 -15.01
C ARG A 2 3.34 2.93 -14.29
N GLY A 3 3.78 1.68 -14.47
CA GLY A 3 5.02 1.16 -13.91
C GLY A 3 6.25 1.92 -14.39
N GLU A 4 6.31 2.30 -15.66
CA GLU A 4 7.38 3.13 -16.26
C GLU A 4 7.45 4.53 -15.64
N ARG A 5 6.36 5.01 -15.05
CA ARG A 5 6.29 6.28 -14.31
C ARG A 5 6.61 6.12 -12.82
N GLY A 6 7.08 4.97 -12.40
CA GLY A 6 7.44 4.70 -11.01
C GLY A 6 6.25 4.55 -10.06
N ILE A 7 5.07 4.16 -10.56
CA ILE A 7 3.89 3.92 -9.73
C ILE A 7 3.63 2.42 -9.68
N SER A 8 3.64 1.84 -8.49
CA SER A 8 3.29 0.44 -8.25
C SER A 8 2.04 0.31 -7.38
N TYR A 9 1.30 -0.77 -7.59
CA TYR A 9 0.02 -1.01 -6.94
C TYR A 9 -0.03 -2.41 -6.33
N LEU A 10 -0.39 -2.47 -5.06
CA LEU A 10 -0.69 -3.68 -4.33
C LEU A 10 -2.21 -3.77 -4.14
N PRO A 11 -2.91 -4.68 -4.83
CA PRO A 11 -4.35 -4.84 -4.68
C PRO A 11 -4.72 -5.49 -3.35
N GLN A 12 -6.00 -5.37 -3.00
CA GLN A 12 -6.60 -6.06 -1.86
C GLN A 12 -6.55 -7.58 -2.03
N GLU A 13 -6.88 -8.07 -3.23
CA GLU A 13 -6.83 -9.50 -3.53
C GLU A 13 -5.40 -9.99 -3.75
N PRO A 14 -5.10 -11.25 -3.38
CA PRO A 14 -3.77 -11.82 -3.58
C PRO A 14 -3.31 -11.74 -5.04
N SER A 15 -2.18 -11.08 -5.26
CA SER A 15 -1.61 -10.83 -6.59
C SER A 15 -0.43 -11.72 -6.95
N ILE A 16 -0.06 -12.66 -6.07
CA ILE A 16 1.07 -13.57 -6.27
C ILE A 16 0.76 -14.69 -7.27
N PHE A 17 1.78 -15.17 -7.95
CA PHE A 17 1.69 -16.38 -8.76
C PHE A 17 1.73 -17.63 -7.87
N ARG A 18 0.55 -18.21 -7.60
CA ARG A 18 0.37 -19.29 -6.61
C ARG A 18 1.19 -20.54 -6.91
N GLY A 19 1.46 -20.85 -8.17
CA GLY A 19 2.25 -22.00 -8.61
C GLY A 19 3.75 -21.81 -8.50
N MET A 20 4.22 -20.57 -8.38
CA MET A 20 5.64 -20.23 -8.25
C MET A 20 6.08 -20.25 -6.79
N ASN A 21 7.38 -20.45 -6.54
CA ASN A 21 7.97 -20.22 -5.22
C ASN A 21 8.16 -18.73 -4.95
N VAL A 22 8.63 -18.39 -3.75
CA VAL A 22 8.82 -17.00 -3.31
C VAL A 22 9.83 -16.27 -4.17
N GLU A 23 11.01 -16.85 -4.40
CA GLU A 23 12.05 -16.20 -5.20
C GLU A 23 11.65 -15.99 -6.65
N ASP A 24 10.97 -16.96 -7.29
CA ASP A 24 10.52 -16.85 -8.67
C ASP A 24 9.45 -15.77 -8.82
N ASN A 25 8.57 -15.59 -7.80
CA ASN A 25 7.60 -14.50 -7.78
C ASN A 25 8.25 -13.11 -7.82
N ILE A 26 9.36 -12.92 -7.12
CA ILE A 26 10.10 -11.65 -7.09
C ILE A 26 10.92 -11.52 -8.37
N MET A 27 11.64 -12.61 -8.76
CA MET A 27 12.50 -12.64 -9.93
C MET A 27 11.73 -12.30 -11.21
N SER A 28 10.49 -12.78 -11.35
CA SER A 28 9.66 -12.49 -12.52
C SER A 28 9.45 -10.99 -12.79
N ILE A 29 9.50 -10.15 -11.76
CA ILE A 29 9.40 -8.70 -11.91
C ILE A 29 10.78 -8.08 -12.16
N ILE A 30 11.82 -8.57 -11.47
CA ILE A 30 13.20 -8.11 -11.64
C ILE A 30 13.64 -8.27 -13.10
N GLU A 31 13.40 -9.44 -13.70
CA GLU A 31 13.77 -9.74 -15.08
C GLU A 31 13.12 -8.84 -16.13
N ILE A 32 11.91 -8.33 -15.82
CA ILE A 32 11.20 -7.40 -16.71
C ILE A 32 11.76 -5.99 -16.61
N ILE A 33 12.12 -5.55 -15.39
CA ILE A 33 12.45 -4.15 -15.09
C ILE A 33 13.96 -3.89 -15.21
N GLU A 34 14.80 -4.77 -14.67
CA GLU A 34 16.26 -4.61 -14.66
C GLU A 34 16.87 -5.32 -15.86
N LYS A 35 17.47 -4.55 -16.75
CA LYS A 35 18.11 -5.09 -17.97
C LYS A 35 19.47 -5.74 -17.71
N ASP A 36 20.15 -5.31 -16.65
CA ASP A 36 21.45 -5.85 -16.26
C ASP A 36 21.26 -7.10 -15.40
N LYS A 37 21.43 -8.26 -16.05
CA LYS A 37 21.28 -9.58 -15.41
C LYS A 37 22.22 -9.79 -14.22
N SER A 38 23.38 -9.11 -14.18
CA SER A 38 24.33 -9.22 -13.08
C SER A 38 23.77 -8.69 -11.76
N LYS A 39 22.77 -7.80 -11.83
CA LYS A 39 22.11 -7.21 -10.66
C LYS A 39 20.93 -8.02 -10.12
N HIS A 40 20.38 -8.95 -10.92
CA HIS A 40 19.14 -9.67 -10.56
C HIS A 40 19.26 -10.36 -9.20
N ILE A 41 20.34 -11.12 -9.00
CA ILE A 41 20.55 -11.85 -7.73
C ILE A 41 20.74 -10.89 -6.56
N ILE A 42 21.46 -9.78 -6.75
CA ILE A 42 21.67 -8.78 -5.69
C ILE A 42 20.34 -8.14 -5.27
N ILE A 43 19.50 -7.77 -6.23
CA ILE A 43 18.17 -7.19 -5.96
C ILE A 43 17.28 -8.21 -5.25
N LEU A 44 17.28 -9.47 -5.72
CA LEU A 44 16.50 -10.56 -5.11
C LEU A 44 16.90 -10.78 -3.65
N GLU A 45 18.21 -10.93 -3.38
CA GLU A 45 18.70 -11.17 -2.00
C GLU A 45 18.36 -10.00 -1.08
N ASN A 46 18.49 -8.76 -1.55
CA ASN A 46 18.12 -7.59 -0.80
C ASN A 46 16.63 -7.60 -0.44
N LEU A 47 15.74 -7.92 -1.37
CA LEU A 47 14.30 -7.99 -1.13
C LEU A 47 13.93 -9.14 -0.19
N LEU A 48 14.50 -10.33 -0.39
CA LEU A 48 14.24 -11.49 0.48
C LEU A 48 14.61 -11.19 1.93
N ASN A 49 15.76 -10.55 2.17
CA ASN A 49 16.23 -10.19 3.50
C ASN A 49 15.45 -9.01 4.10
N GLU A 50 15.17 -7.98 3.29
CA GLU A 50 14.44 -6.79 3.76
C GLU A 50 13.03 -7.13 4.26
N PHE A 51 12.37 -8.10 3.62
CA PHE A 51 11.01 -8.54 3.94
C PHE A 51 10.94 -9.79 4.83
N ASP A 52 12.10 -10.29 5.30
CA ASP A 52 12.19 -11.49 6.15
C ASP A 52 11.42 -12.70 5.57
N ILE A 53 11.67 -12.97 4.28
CA ILE A 53 11.09 -14.11 3.56
C ILE A 53 12.16 -15.03 2.94
N ALA A 54 13.44 -14.81 3.30
CA ALA A 54 14.53 -15.63 2.80
C ALA A 54 14.41 -17.11 3.24
N HIS A 55 13.89 -17.36 4.45
CA HIS A 55 13.70 -18.69 5.01
C HIS A 55 12.67 -19.53 4.24
N VAL A 56 11.72 -18.90 3.54
CA VAL A 56 10.68 -19.55 2.73
C VAL A 56 10.92 -19.41 1.22
N ARG A 57 12.12 -18.96 0.80
CA ARG A 57 12.42 -18.63 -0.61
C ARG A 57 12.06 -19.70 -1.63
N LYS A 58 12.23 -20.98 -1.29
CA LYS A 58 11.91 -22.15 -2.15
C LYS A 58 10.49 -22.68 -1.94
N SER A 59 9.77 -22.19 -0.96
CA SER A 59 8.39 -22.59 -0.69
C SER A 59 7.46 -22.08 -1.77
N LYS A 60 6.50 -22.90 -2.20
CA LYS A 60 5.43 -22.45 -3.09
C LYS A 60 4.57 -21.40 -2.39
N SER A 61 4.20 -20.35 -3.11
CA SER A 61 3.44 -19.22 -2.56
C SER A 61 2.09 -19.61 -1.96
N ILE A 62 1.52 -20.74 -2.40
CA ILE A 62 0.23 -21.23 -1.89
C ILE A 62 0.28 -21.70 -0.44
N VAL A 63 1.45 -22.14 0.05
CA VAL A 63 1.60 -22.68 1.43
C VAL A 63 2.02 -21.62 2.45
N LEU A 64 2.23 -20.38 2.02
CA LEU A 64 2.63 -19.28 2.89
C LEU A 64 1.53 -18.89 3.87
N SER A 65 1.91 -18.53 5.09
CA SER A 65 1.03 -17.84 6.03
C SER A 65 0.52 -16.51 5.45
N GLY A 66 -0.53 -15.94 6.04
CA GLY A 66 -1.09 -14.66 5.60
C GLY A 66 -0.05 -13.53 5.63
N GLY A 67 0.76 -13.47 6.71
CA GLY A 67 1.82 -12.48 6.87
C GLY A 67 2.96 -12.64 5.86
N GLU A 68 3.48 -13.87 5.69
CA GLU A 68 4.53 -14.15 4.69
C GLU A 68 4.05 -13.83 3.27
N ARG A 69 2.80 -14.19 2.97
CA ARG A 69 2.20 -13.87 1.67
C ARG A 69 2.15 -12.37 1.45
N ARG A 70 1.71 -11.58 2.44
CA ARG A 70 1.62 -10.13 2.33
C ARG A 70 3.00 -9.50 2.18
N ARG A 71 4.01 -9.99 2.91
CA ARG A 71 5.41 -9.57 2.75
C ARG A 71 5.95 -9.86 1.34
N LEU A 72 5.65 -11.04 0.79
CA LEU A 72 6.01 -11.38 -0.58
C LEU A 72 5.33 -10.46 -1.61
N GLU A 73 4.06 -10.16 -1.45
CA GLU A 73 3.31 -9.25 -2.33
C GLU A 73 3.92 -7.85 -2.35
N ILE A 74 4.28 -7.32 -1.18
CA ILE A 74 4.94 -6.02 -1.06
C ILE A 74 6.34 -6.07 -1.68
N ALA A 75 7.15 -7.09 -1.38
CA ALA A 75 8.49 -7.28 -1.94
C ALA A 75 8.46 -7.32 -3.47
N ARG A 76 7.52 -8.11 -4.03
CA ARG A 76 7.31 -8.18 -5.47
C ARG A 76 6.92 -6.85 -6.09
N THR A 77 6.06 -6.08 -5.41
CA THR A 77 5.65 -4.76 -5.87
C THR A 77 6.82 -3.78 -5.87
N LEU A 78 7.73 -3.90 -4.90
CA LEU A 78 8.93 -3.06 -4.79
C LEU A 78 10.06 -3.49 -5.73
N ALA A 79 10.03 -4.69 -6.27
CA ALA A 79 11.00 -5.14 -7.27
C ALA A 79 11.04 -4.25 -8.52
N SER A 80 9.96 -3.50 -8.78
CA SER A 80 9.91 -2.49 -9.84
C SER A 80 10.56 -1.15 -9.49
N ASN A 81 11.15 -1.02 -8.29
CA ASN A 81 11.78 0.20 -7.78
C ASN A 81 10.90 1.46 -7.91
N PRO A 82 9.69 1.46 -7.34
CA PRO A 82 8.74 2.55 -7.53
C PRO A 82 9.10 3.79 -6.72
N SER A 83 8.72 4.97 -7.26
CA SER A 83 8.70 6.23 -6.50
C SER A 83 7.43 6.36 -5.66
N TYR A 84 6.33 5.72 -6.09
CA TYR A 84 5.03 5.72 -5.43
C TYR A 84 4.45 4.32 -5.31
N LEU A 85 3.93 4.01 -4.13
CA LEU A 85 3.34 2.73 -3.81
C LEU A 85 1.89 2.93 -3.34
N LEU A 86 0.96 2.30 -4.05
CA LEU A 86 -0.44 2.29 -3.68
C LEU A 86 -0.77 0.94 -3.02
N LEU A 87 -1.23 0.99 -1.78
CA LEU A 87 -1.56 -0.17 -0.96
C LEU A 87 -3.07 -0.19 -0.71
N ASP A 88 -3.74 -1.17 -1.28
CA ASP A 88 -5.19 -1.35 -1.11
C ASP A 88 -5.44 -2.38 -0.01
N GLU A 89 -5.99 -1.91 1.11
CA GLU A 89 -6.26 -2.68 2.32
C GLU A 89 -5.08 -3.58 2.79
N PRO A 90 -3.88 -3.01 3.00
CA PRO A 90 -2.69 -3.82 3.30
C PRO A 90 -2.76 -4.55 4.65
N LEU A 91 -3.63 -4.12 5.56
CA LEU A 91 -3.76 -4.67 6.92
C LEU A 91 -4.94 -5.64 7.06
N THR A 92 -5.71 -5.86 5.98
CA THR A 92 -6.91 -6.69 6.00
C THR A 92 -6.56 -8.17 5.86
N GLY A 93 -7.24 -9.02 6.66
CA GLY A 93 -7.16 -10.47 6.54
C GLY A 93 -5.85 -11.10 7.03
N ILE A 94 -5.06 -10.37 7.81
CA ILE A 94 -3.85 -10.85 8.47
C ILE A 94 -3.97 -10.76 9.99
N ASP A 95 -3.18 -11.57 10.70
CA ASP A 95 -3.18 -11.63 12.16
C ASP A 95 -2.53 -10.35 12.78
N PRO A 96 -2.80 -10.07 14.08
CA PRO A 96 -2.30 -8.87 14.74
C PRO A 96 -0.76 -8.73 14.75
N VAL A 97 -0.02 -9.83 14.80
CA VAL A 97 1.45 -9.80 14.78
C VAL A 97 1.94 -9.36 13.41
N SER A 98 1.37 -9.96 12.37
CA SER A 98 1.66 -9.60 10.98
C SER A 98 1.26 -8.15 10.65
N ILE A 99 0.20 -7.59 11.27
CA ILE A 99 -0.15 -6.17 11.14
C ILE A 99 1.01 -5.28 11.60
N GLU A 100 1.59 -5.57 12.77
CA GLU A 100 2.72 -4.77 13.29
C GLU A 100 3.95 -4.87 12.37
N GLU A 101 4.25 -6.05 11.83
CA GLU A 101 5.34 -6.24 10.87
C GLU A 101 5.12 -5.42 9.59
N ILE A 102 3.92 -5.44 9.00
CA ILE A 102 3.58 -4.63 7.82
C ILE A 102 3.69 -3.14 8.12
N LYS A 103 3.26 -2.69 9.29
CA LYS A 103 3.42 -1.29 9.73
C LYS A 103 4.89 -0.89 9.81
N LEU A 104 5.76 -1.76 10.31
CA LEU A 104 7.21 -1.51 10.33
C LEU A 104 7.79 -1.42 8.92
N ILE A 105 7.35 -2.28 8.01
CA ILE A 105 7.74 -2.23 6.60
C ILE A 105 7.34 -0.89 5.99
N ILE A 106 6.08 -0.46 6.14
CA ILE A 106 5.59 0.82 5.63
C ILE A 106 6.42 1.98 6.17
N LYS A 107 6.76 1.99 7.46
CA LYS A 107 7.63 3.01 8.06
C LYS A 107 9.04 3.01 7.46
N LYS A 108 9.62 1.83 7.17
CA LYS A 108 10.92 1.73 6.48
C LYS A 108 10.87 2.31 5.07
N LEU A 109 9.81 2.00 4.32
CA LEU A 109 9.63 2.50 2.95
C LEU A 109 9.47 4.02 2.90
N LYS A 110 8.76 4.62 3.85
CA LYS A 110 8.70 6.09 4.01
C LYS A 110 10.09 6.71 4.17
N ARG A 111 10.97 6.08 4.96
CA ARG A 111 12.35 6.56 5.15
C ARG A 111 13.19 6.49 3.87
N LYS A 112 12.84 5.63 2.93
CA LYS A 112 13.45 5.52 1.60
C LYS A 112 12.91 6.55 0.59
N ASN A 113 12.12 7.53 1.04
CA ASN A 113 11.47 8.55 0.21
C ASN A 113 10.47 7.98 -0.84
N ILE A 114 9.90 6.82 -0.58
CA ILE A 114 8.80 6.27 -1.38
C ILE A 114 7.50 6.94 -0.90
N GLY A 115 6.76 7.56 -1.81
CA GLY A 115 5.43 8.08 -1.54
C GLY A 115 4.45 6.91 -1.39
N ILE A 116 3.69 6.85 -0.28
CA ILE A 116 2.79 5.73 0.00
C ILE A 116 1.37 6.24 0.15
N LEU A 117 0.46 5.68 -0.66
CA LEU A 117 -0.98 5.86 -0.52
C LEU A 117 -1.56 4.56 0.02
N ILE A 118 -2.31 4.66 1.13
CA ILE A 118 -2.96 3.52 1.77
C ILE A 118 -4.46 3.76 1.78
N THR A 119 -5.23 2.78 1.31
CA THR A 119 -6.66 2.65 1.59
C THR A 119 -6.83 1.53 2.59
N ASP A 120 -7.52 1.73 3.70
CA ASP A 120 -7.80 0.67 4.66
C ASP A 120 -9.04 1.01 5.50
N HIS A 121 -9.79 0.01 5.89
CA HIS A 121 -10.92 0.16 6.82
C HIS A 121 -10.47 -0.01 8.28
N ASN A 122 -9.27 -0.53 8.54
CA ASN A 122 -8.68 -0.58 9.88
C ASN A 122 -8.06 0.77 10.25
N VAL A 123 -8.94 1.74 10.44
CA VAL A 123 -8.59 3.15 10.67
C VAL A 123 -7.63 3.33 11.83
N ARG A 124 -7.88 2.64 12.95
CA ARG A 124 -7.08 2.78 14.17
C ARG A 124 -5.61 2.46 13.91
N GLU A 125 -5.33 1.36 13.19
CA GLU A 125 -3.97 0.93 12.92
C GLU A 125 -3.32 1.78 11.83
N THR A 126 -4.10 2.21 10.86
CA THR A 126 -3.60 3.02 9.75
C THR A 126 -3.26 4.45 10.18
N LEU A 127 -4.05 5.06 11.06
CA LEU A 127 -3.75 6.39 11.63
C LEU A 127 -2.41 6.45 12.37
N LYS A 128 -1.89 5.32 12.86
CA LYS A 128 -0.58 5.26 13.56
C LYS A 128 0.63 5.35 12.62
N ILE A 129 0.43 5.20 11.31
CA ILE A 129 1.54 5.08 10.32
C ILE A 129 1.52 6.13 9.22
N VAL A 130 0.44 6.90 9.09
CA VAL A 130 0.27 7.91 8.05
C VAL A 130 0.60 9.31 8.55
N ASP A 131 0.97 10.21 7.64
CA ASP A 131 1.26 11.61 7.94
C ASP A 131 0.06 12.51 7.63
N ARG A 132 -0.81 12.09 6.70
CA ARG A 132 -1.97 12.85 6.25
C ARG A 132 -3.15 11.91 6.01
N VAL A 133 -4.34 12.40 6.30
CA VAL A 133 -5.60 11.64 6.25
C VAL A 133 -6.59 12.36 5.35
N TYR A 134 -7.22 11.58 4.48
CA TYR A 134 -8.41 11.99 3.74
C TYR A 134 -9.53 11.02 4.08
N ILE A 135 -10.64 11.54 4.58
CA ILE A 135 -11.86 10.77 4.80
C ILE A 135 -12.80 11.10 3.65
N VAL A 136 -13.16 10.07 2.88
CA VAL A 136 -14.07 10.22 1.75
C VAL A 136 -15.43 9.65 2.14
N ASN A 137 -16.49 10.43 1.94
CA ASN A 137 -17.86 10.01 2.13
C ASN A 137 -18.70 10.43 0.92
N GLU A 138 -19.52 9.52 0.38
CA GLU A 138 -20.42 9.78 -0.76
C GLU A 138 -19.71 10.43 -1.96
N GLY A 139 -18.48 10.03 -2.24
CA GLY A 139 -17.69 10.54 -3.37
C GLY A 139 -17.05 11.92 -3.13
N ALA A 140 -17.18 12.52 -1.95
CA ALA A 140 -16.58 13.79 -1.59
C ALA A 140 -15.58 13.64 -0.44
N VAL A 141 -14.57 14.52 -0.40
CA VAL A 141 -13.65 14.60 0.75
C VAL A 141 -14.38 15.27 1.89
N PHE A 142 -14.69 14.47 2.92
CA PHE A 142 -15.36 14.94 4.14
C PHE A 142 -14.38 15.59 5.14
N PHE A 143 -13.14 15.09 5.19
CA PHE A 143 -12.09 15.59 6.05
C PHE A 143 -10.73 15.42 5.39
N GLU A 144 -9.87 16.41 5.60
CA GLU A 144 -8.46 16.38 5.24
C GLU A 144 -7.65 16.98 6.39
N GLY A 145 -6.57 16.31 6.79
CA GLY A 145 -5.75 16.81 7.89
C GLY A 145 -4.70 15.81 8.36
N ASN A 146 -4.10 16.09 9.51
CA ASN A 146 -3.21 15.15 10.15
C ASN A 146 -3.98 14.10 10.98
N PRO A 147 -3.37 12.96 11.33
CA PRO A 147 -4.04 11.89 12.08
C PRO A 147 -4.58 12.34 13.44
N ASN A 148 -3.90 13.26 14.15
CA ASN A 148 -4.34 13.73 15.46
C ASN A 148 -5.60 14.59 15.35
N ASP A 149 -5.69 15.42 14.33
CA ASP A 149 -6.89 16.22 14.05
C ASP A 149 -8.07 15.32 13.70
N ALA A 150 -7.84 14.25 12.93
CA ALA A 150 -8.86 13.26 12.61
C ALA A 150 -9.40 12.57 13.89
N ILE A 151 -8.48 12.11 14.76
CA ILE A 151 -8.85 11.43 16.02
C ILE A 151 -9.64 12.35 16.96
N ASN A 152 -9.33 13.64 16.99
CA ASN A 152 -9.96 14.61 17.89
C ASN A 152 -11.24 15.23 17.33
N ASN A 153 -11.55 15.01 16.05
CA ASN A 153 -12.73 15.57 15.41
C ASN A 153 -14.01 14.86 15.87
N GLU A 154 -14.90 15.60 16.53
CA GLU A 154 -16.20 15.11 17.05
C GLU A 154 -17.08 14.49 15.95
N LYS A 155 -17.10 15.08 14.75
CA LYS A 155 -17.86 14.56 13.63
C LYS A 155 -17.32 13.19 13.21
N ILE A 156 -15.99 13.03 13.15
CA ILE A 156 -15.34 11.77 12.82
C ILE A 156 -15.60 10.73 13.92
N LYS A 157 -15.49 11.11 15.20
CA LYS A 157 -15.82 10.23 16.33
C LYS A 157 -17.25 9.70 16.26
N ASN A 158 -18.22 10.57 15.99
CA ASN A 158 -19.61 10.18 15.87
C ASN A 158 -19.87 9.27 14.65
N PHE A 159 -19.16 9.49 13.56
CA PHE A 159 -19.16 8.61 12.40
C PHE A 159 -18.64 7.21 12.72
N TYR A 160 -17.63 7.10 13.59
CA TYR A 160 -17.01 5.85 13.98
C TYR A 160 -17.74 5.09 15.09
N LEU A 161 -18.42 5.81 16.00
CA LEU A 161 -19.06 5.27 17.20
C LEU A 161 -20.56 5.08 17.04
N GLY A 162 -21.17 5.63 15.98
CA GLY A 162 -22.59 5.52 15.71
C GLY A 162 -22.98 4.13 15.17
N SER A 163 -23.95 3.48 15.81
CA SER A 163 -24.41 2.11 15.58
C SER A 163 -25.04 1.80 14.21
N SER A 164 -25.07 2.73 13.26
CA SER A 164 -25.73 2.55 11.96
C SER A 164 -24.90 2.96 10.75
N PHE A 165 -23.60 3.22 10.92
CA PHE A 165 -22.78 3.75 9.86
C PHE A 165 -21.81 2.71 9.29
N SER A 166 -22.05 2.28 8.05
CA SER A 166 -21.04 1.61 7.24
C SER A 166 -20.04 2.66 6.74
N ILE A 167 -18.85 2.70 7.35
CA ILE A 167 -17.76 3.54 6.87
C ILE A 167 -17.30 3.01 5.52
N TRP A 168 -17.62 3.75 4.51
CA TRP A 168 -17.25 3.43 3.13
C TRP A 168 -15.90 4.06 2.81
N TYR A 169 -14.80 3.53 3.30
CA TYR A 169 -13.42 3.87 2.98
C TYR A 169 -12.81 5.15 3.59
N LEU A 170 -11.89 4.92 4.47
CA LEU A 170 -10.86 5.88 4.85
C LEU A 170 -9.72 5.77 3.84
N MET A 171 -9.47 6.82 3.09
CA MET A 171 -8.30 6.92 2.23
C MET A 171 -7.20 7.64 3.00
N LEU A 172 -6.05 6.98 3.17
CA LEU A 172 -4.95 7.49 3.95
C LEU A 172 -3.73 7.69 3.05
N ILE A 173 -3.21 8.90 3.03
CA ILE A 173 -2.08 9.27 2.19
C ILE A 173 -0.91 9.64 3.08
N SER A 174 0.21 8.95 2.87
CA SER A 174 1.50 9.34 3.40
C SER A 174 2.40 9.74 2.23
N SER A 175 2.77 11.01 2.14
CA SER A 175 3.72 11.46 1.14
C SER A 175 4.80 12.31 1.76
N LYS A 176 6.06 12.05 1.43
CA LYS A 176 7.12 13.04 1.47
C LYS A 176 7.15 13.78 0.14
N ILE A 177 7.50 15.05 0.20
CA ILE A 177 7.52 16.01 -0.91
C ILE A 177 8.14 15.38 -2.16
N ALA A 178 7.31 15.14 -3.17
CA ALA A 178 7.76 14.92 -4.54
C ALA A 178 7.33 16.13 -5.36
N ASN A 179 8.20 16.66 -6.19
CA ASN A 179 7.93 17.82 -7.03
C ASN A 179 6.82 17.50 -8.04
N GLY A 180 5.62 18.01 -7.76
CA GLY A 180 4.54 18.30 -8.68
C GLY A 180 3.96 17.18 -9.54
N ILE A 181 2.79 16.65 -9.13
CA ILE A 181 1.80 16.12 -10.10
C ILE A 181 0.58 17.04 -10.02
N ASN A 182 0.32 17.80 -11.07
CA ASN A 182 -0.90 18.59 -11.23
C ASN A 182 -1.84 17.90 -12.24
N GLY A 183 -3.10 17.66 -11.85
CA GLY A 183 -4.10 17.10 -12.74
C GLY A 183 -5.47 16.98 -12.08
N THR A 184 -6.51 17.08 -12.89
CA THR A 184 -7.88 16.83 -12.47
C THR A 184 -8.30 15.44 -12.95
N ILE A 185 -8.79 14.59 -12.05
CA ILE A 185 -9.33 13.27 -12.39
C ILE A 185 -10.85 13.31 -12.24
N LYS A 186 -11.59 12.98 -13.30
CA LYS A 186 -13.02 12.67 -13.22
C LYS A 186 -13.18 11.22 -12.79
N ILE A 187 -13.84 11.01 -11.66
CA ILE A 187 -14.11 9.68 -11.11
C ILE A 187 -15.39 9.16 -11.77
N PRO A 188 -15.39 7.96 -12.39
CA PRO A 188 -16.60 7.33 -12.89
C PRO A 188 -17.58 7.03 -11.75
N GLY A 189 -18.88 7.16 -11.99
CA GLY A 189 -19.95 6.96 -11.01
C GLY A 189 -20.21 5.51 -10.61
N ASP A 190 -19.38 4.56 -11.00
CA ASP A 190 -19.49 3.16 -10.55
C ASP A 190 -19.06 3.03 -9.10
N LYS A 191 -19.91 2.39 -8.29
CA LYS A 191 -19.72 2.25 -6.84
C LYS A 191 -18.42 1.53 -6.48
N SER A 192 -18.04 0.51 -7.22
CA SER A 192 -16.80 -0.25 -7.01
C SER A 192 -15.57 0.54 -7.46
N ILE A 193 -15.68 1.31 -8.56
CA ILE A 193 -14.62 2.15 -9.07
C ILE A 193 -14.47 3.42 -8.23
N SER A 194 -15.58 4.02 -7.79
CA SER A 194 -15.57 5.21 -6.92
C SER A 194 -14.89 4.93 -5.58
N HIS A 195 -15.04 3.73 -5.06
CA HIS A 195 -14.41 3.30 -3.82
C HIS A 195 -12.90 3.04 -3.96
N ARG A 196 -12.41 2.78 -5.18
CA ARG A 196 -11.01 2.54 -5.50
C ARG A 196 -10.36 3.69 -6.26
N SER A 197 -11.08 4.79 -6.42
CA SER A 197 -10.56 5.96 -7.11
C SER A 197 -9.52 6.65 -6.26
N ILE A 198 -8.33 6.68 -6.77
CA ILE A 198 -7.20 7.34 -6.15
C ILE A 198 -7.35 8.82 -6.45
N ILE A 199 -7.71 9.60 -5.45
CA ILE A 199 -7.45 11.03 -5.48
C ILE A 199 -5.96 11.17 -5.18
N ILE A 200 -5.17 11.37 -6.21
CA ILE A 200 -3.78 11.78 -6.03
C ILE A 200 -3.85 13.25 -5.65
N PRO A 201 -3.59 13.63 -4.39
CA PRO A 201 -3.52 15.04 -4.08
C PRO A 201 -2.39 15.62 -4.91
N SER A 202 -2.69 16.73 -5.56
CA SER A 202 -1.64 17.57 -6.10
C SER A 202 -0.72 17.89 -4.93
N ILE A 203 0.51 17.41 -5.00
CA ILE A 203 1.57 17.83 -4.11
C ILE A 203 1.90 19.26 -4.57
N SER A 204 1.10 20.21 -4.11
CA SER A 204 1.47 21.61 -4.20
C SER A 204 2.44 21.92 -3.06
N LYS A 205 3.44 22.72 -3.40
CA LYS A 205 4.48 23.29 -2.56
C LYS A 205 3.99 23.72 -1.18
#